data_bc44d467c6fb427c141568c550ea25aa
#
_entry.id   bc44d467c6fb427c141568c550ea25aa
#
_cell.length_a   1.000
_cell.length_b   1.000
_cell.length_c   1.000
_cell.angle_alpha   90.00
_cell.angle_beta   90.00
_cell.angle_gamma   90.00
#
_symmetry.space_group_name_H-M   'P 1'
#
loop_
_entity.id
_entity.type
_entity.pdbx_description
1 polymer ?
#
loop_
_entity_poly.entity_id
_entity_poly.type
_entity_poly.pdbx_seq_one_letter_code
_entity_poly.pdbx_strand_id
1 'polypeptide(L)'
;MKRLVLLAILILGLIGTQIQATDIIKPRVLVSTDIGGTDPDDNQSMAHLLMYTDCLDLEGIVSSPSYGSGNREEILRMIDLYEKDLPKLSEHIKGLMSPAELRAITKQGRKGAAPYRGFL
;
A
#
# COMPACT_ATOMS: atom_id res chain seq x y z
N MET A 1 27.08 -34.23 41.30
CA MET A 1 27.39 -32.82 40.89
C MET A 1 27.41 -32.63 39.39
N LYS A 2 28.16 -33.42 38.62
CA LYS A 2 28.22 -33.24 37.13
C LYS A 2 26.87 -33.37 36.40
N ARG A 3 25.97 -34.26 36.86
CA ARG A 3 24.62 -34.41 36.26
C ARG A 3 23.69 -33.25 36.56
N LEU A 4 23.84 -32.61 37.73
CA LEU A 4 23.01 -31.41 38.11
C LEU A 4 23.43 -30.20 37.26
N VAL A 5 24.72 -30.04 37.03
CA VAL A 5 25.26 -28.93 36.19
C VAL A 5 24.82 -29.09 34.72
N LEU A 6 24.83 -30.32 34.20
CA LEU A 6 24.32 -30.60 32.85
C LEU A 6 22.81 -30.31 32.71
N LEU A 7 22.01 -30.61 33.73
CA LEU A 7 20.57 -30.32 33.73
C LEU A 7 20.30 -28.80 33.78
N ALA A 8 21.09 -28.06 34.56
CA ALA A 8 20.98 -26.59 34.63
C ALA A 8 21.37 -25.92 33.30
N ILE A 9 22.37 -26.40 32.61
CA ILE A 9 22.77 -25.87 31.29
C ILE A 9 21.67 -26.17 30.24
N LEU A 10 21.04 -27.35 30.30
CA LEU A 10 19.95 -27.71 29.39
C LEU A 10 18.71 -26.83 29.59
N ILE A 11 18.38 -26.47 30.84
CA ILE A 11 17.24 -25.60 31.18
C ILE A 11 17.53 -24.15 30.76
N LEU A 12 18.76 -23.66 30.90
CA LEU A 12 19.17 -22.32 30.47
C LEU A 12 19.11 -22.15 28.96
N GLY A 13 19.37 -23.23 28.20
CA GLY A 13 19.30 -23.25 26.73
C GLY A 13 17.86 -23.21 26.17
N LEU A 14 16.85 -23.49 27.01
CA LEU A 14 15.43 -23.46 26.63
C LEU A 14 14.77 -22.09 26.83
N ILE A 15 15.45 -21.13 27.44
CA ILE A 15 15.01 -19.73 27.47
C ILE A 15 15.43 -19.11 26.13
N GLY A 16 14.83 -19.61 25.05
CA GLY A 16 14.92 -18.98 23.76
C GLY A 16 14.42 -17.54 23.89
N THR A 17 15.28 -16.58 23.64
CA THR A 17 14.87 -15.19 23.46
C THR A 17 13.80 -15.17 22.35
N GLN A 18 12.57 -15.00 22.73
CA GLN A 18 11.49 -14.70 21.80
C GLN A 18 11.84 -13.34 21.20
N ILE A 19 12.46 -13.36 20.02
CA ILE A 19 12.58 -12.15 19.20
C ILE A 19 11.15 -11.86 18.77
N GLN A 20 10.46 -10.99 19.50
CA GLN A 20 9.22 -10.43 19.04
C GLN A 20 9.56 -9.60 17.81
N ALA A 21 8.99 -10.00 16.67
CA ALA A 21 8.99 -9.12 15.52
C ALA A 21 8.32 -7.82 15.95
N THR A 22 9.07 -6.75 15.98
CA THR A 22 8.50 -5.41 16.18
C THR A 22 7.54 -5.20 15.03
N ASP A 23 6.25 -4.99 15.34
CA ASP A 23 5.28 -4.59 14.33
C ASP A 23 5.83 -3.37 13.61
N ILE A 24 6.17 -3.53 12.35
CA ILE A 24 6.62 -2.42 11.52
C ILE A 24 5.40 -1.53 11.34
N ILE A 25 5.43 -0.36 11.98
CA ILE A 25 4.38 0.65 11.81
C ILE A 25 4.46 1.13 10.36
N LYS A 26 3.47 0.76 9.56
CA LYS A 26 3.36 1.23 8.18
C LYS A 26 3.00 2.71 8.18
N PRO A 27 3.63 3.53 7.31
CA PRO A 27 3.24 4.92 7.16
C PRO A 27 1.81 5.01 6.59
N ARG A 28 0.98 5.86 7.20
CA ARG A 28 -0.38 6.15 6.71
C ARG A 28 -0.30 7.09 5.52
N VAL A 29 -0.93 6.73 4.42
CA VAL A 29 -0.82 7.44 3.15
C VAL A 29 -2.20 7.69 2.54
N LEU A 30 -2.43 8.92 2.11
CA LEU A 30 -3.51 9.33 1.22
C LEU A 30 -2.89 9.78 -0.10
N VAL A 31 -3.29 9.17 -1.20
CA VAL A 31 -2.79 9.49 -2.54
C VAL A 31 -3.81 10.36 -3.27
N SER A 32 -3.34 11.49 -3.81
CA SER A 32 -4.09 12.33 -4.75
C SER A 32 -3.37 12.30 -6.10
N THR A 33 -4.09 12.02 -7.17
CA THR A 33 -3.54 11.88 -8.53
C THR A 33 -4.46 12.51 -9.55
N ASP A 34 -3.91 13.02 -10.64
CA ASP A 34 -4.63 13.49 -11.81
C ASP A 34 -4.62 12.47 -12.96
N ILE A 35 -4.43 11.20 -12.62
CA ILE A 35 -4.44 10.04 -13.53
C ILE A 35 -5.60 10.11 -14.52
N GLY A 36 -5.34 9.74 -15.77
CA GLY A 36 -6.32 9.77 -16.88
C GLY A 36 -6.18 11.01 -17.77
N GLY A 37 -5.09 11.76 -17.59
CA GLY A 37 -4.67 12.81 -18.52
C GLY A 37 -4.12 12.25 -19.85
N THR A 38 -3.40 13.09 -20.59
CA THR A 38 -2.79 12.72 -21.87
C THR A 38 -1.46 11.99 -21.72
N ASP A 39 -0.83 12.11 -20.55
CA ASP A 39 0.45 11.50 -20.21
C ASP A 39 0.22 10.20 -19.42
N PRO A 40 0.82 9.06 -19.81
CA PRO A 40 0.65 7.79 -19.13
C PRO A 40 1.54 7.59 -17.90
N ASP A 41 2.32 8.56 -17.48
CA ASP A 41 3.26 8.45 -16.35
C ASP A 41 2.55 8.20 -15.02
N ASP A 42 1.38 8.79 -14.80
CA ASP A 42 0.52 8.52 -13.64
C ASP A 42 0.05 7.06 -13.58
N ASN A 43 -0.19 6.44 -14.75
CA ASN A 43 -0.54 5.03 -14.79
C ASN A 43 0.61 4.16 -14.32
N GLN A 44 1.85 4.50 -14.70
CA GLN A 44 3.04 3.81 -14.22
C GLN A 44 3.23 4.00 -12.72
N SER A 45 3.07 5.21 -12.23
CA SER A 45 3.17 5.53 -10.80
C SER A 45 2.10 4.78 -9.99
N MET A 46 0.88 4.69 -10.51
CA MET A 46 -0.20 3.93 -9.88
C MET A 46 0.11 2.43 -9.85
N ALA A 47 0.63 1.86 -10.93
CA ALA A 47 1.05 0.45 -10.95
C ALA A 47 2.10 0.17 -9.88
N HIS A 48 3.09 1.05 -9.73
CA HIS A 48 4.09 0.94 -8.66
C HIS A 48 3.46 1.03 -7.27
N LEU A 49 2.59 2.01 -7.03
CA LEU A 49 1.89 2.16 -5.75
C LEU A 49 1.17 0.87 -5.33
N LEU A 50 0.44 0.25 -6.27
CA LEU A 50 -0.32 -0.97 -5.99
C LEU A 50 0.58 -2.15 -5.59
N MET A 51 1.81 -2.22 -6.11
CA MET A 51 2.78 -3.25 -5.75
C MET A 51 3.45 -3.03 -4.38
N TYR A 52 3.32 -1.83 -3.78
CA TYR A 52 3.91 -1.48 -2.47
C TYR A 52 2.87 -1.35 -1.36
N THR A 53 1.64 -1.84 -1.57
CA THR A 53 0.57 -1.77 -0.57
C THR A 53 0.85 -2.62 0.67
N ASP A 54 1.79 -3.55 0.59
CA ASP A 54 2.28 -4.31 1.74
C ASP A 54 3.12 -3.45 2.71
N CYS A 55 3.73 -2.37 2.22
CA CYS A 55 4.60 -1.47 2.99
C CYS A 55 3.88 -0.24 3.53
N LEU A 56 2.63 0.02 3.09
CA LEU A 56 1.88 1.24 3.36
C LEU A 56 0.56 0.91 4.09
N ASP A 57 0.12 1.83 4.94
CA ASP A 57 -1.26 1.90 5.42
C ASP A 57 -2.01 2.90 4.50
N LEU A 58 -2.47 2.38 3.36
CA LEU A 58 -3.09 3.18 2.30
C LEU A 58 -4.55 3.43 2.63
N GLU A 59 -4.88 4.66 3.02
CA GLU A 59 -6.20 5.05 3.50
C GLU A 59 -7.13 5.59 2.41
N GLY A 60 -6.57 6.04 1.30
CA GLY A 60 -7.37 6.58 0.22
C GLY A 60 -6.57 6.80 -1.06
N ILE A 61 -7.28 6.65 -2.18
CA ILE A 61 -6.80 7.04 -3.51
C ILE A 61 -7.86 7.97 -4.12
N VAL A 62 -7.48 9.21 -4.41
CA VAL A 62 -8.41 10.23 -4.88
C VAL A 62 -7.99 10.72 -6.25
N SER A 63 -8.88 10.61 -7.24
CA SER A 63 -8.70 11.31 -8.51
C SER A 63 -9.02 12.78 -8.33
N SER A 64 -8.03 13.64 -8.52
CA SER A 64 -8.12 15.09 -8.30
C SER A 64 -7.37 15.84 -9.41
N PRO A 65 -7.91 15.85 -10.64
CA PRO A 65 -7.22 16.44 -11.77
C PRO A 65 -7.11 17.95 -11.63
N SER A 66 -5.90 18.48 -11.88
CA SER A 66 -5.66 19.93 -11.97
C SER A 66 -6.14 20.50 -13.30
N TYR A 67 -5.92 19.77 -14.37
CA TYR A 67 -6.32 20.10 -15.72
C TYR A 67 -6.85 18.85 -16.43
N GLY A 68 -7.89 19.00 -17.24
CA GLY A 68 -8.35 17.94 -18.12
C GLY A 68 -9.28 16.92 -17.48
N SER A 69 -9.16 15.67 -17.94
CA SER A 69 -10.19 14.64 -17.82
C SER A 69 -9.89 13.54 -16.80
N GLY A 70 -8.92 13.73 -15.91
CA GLY A 70 -8.60 12.73 -14.88
C GLY A 70 -9.86 12.30 -14.13
N ASN A 71 -10.03 11.01 -13.95
CA ASN A 71 -11.22 10.46 -13.33
C ASN A 71 -10.93 9.18 -12.54
N ARG A 72 -11.84 8.89 -11.62
CA ARG A 72 -11.80 7.69 -10.78
C ARG A 72 -11.75 6.40 -11.58
N GLU A 73 -12.39 6.36 -12.74
CA GLU A 73 -12.50 5.15 -13.56
C GLU A 73 -11.13 4.68 -14.05
N GLU A 74 -10.19 5.59 -14.25
CA GLU A 74 -8.83 5.23 -14.62
C GLU A 74 -8.08 4.55 -13.45
N ILE A 75 -8.30 5.00 -12.21
CA ILE A 75 -7.78 4.31 -11.03
C ILE A 75 -8.36 2.90 -10.94
N LEU A 76 -9.68 2.76 -11.15
CA LEU A 76 -10.34 1.45 -11.13
C LEU A 76 -9.79 0.53 -12.22
N ARG A 77 -9.52 1.06 -13.42
CA ARG A 77 -8.89 0.30 -14.51
C ARG A 77 -7.50 -0.22 -14.10
N MET A 78 -6.72 0.58 -13.40
CA MET A 78 -5.41 0.14 -12.89
C MET A 78 -5.56 -0.96 -11.83
N ILE A 79 -6.57 -0.87 -10.96
CA ILE A 79 -6.89 -1.92 -9.99
C ILE A 79 -7.32 -3.21 -10.70
N ASP A 80 -8.08 -3.11 -11.80
CA ASP A 80 -8.48 -4.29 -12.59
C ASP A 80 -7.28 -4.99 -13.26
N LEU A 81 -6.26 -4.24 -13.66
CA LEU A 81 -5.00 -4.81 -14.14
C LEU A 81 -4.21 -5.47 -13.02
N TYR A 82 -4.08 -4.79 -11.88
CA TYR A 82 -3.46 -5.33 -10.69
C TYR A 82 -4.11 -6.64 -10.22
N GLU A 83 -5.45 -6.73 -10.27
CA GLU A 83 -6.20 -7.94 -9.90
C GLU A 83 -5.79 -9.15 -10.73
N LYS A 84 -5.49 -8.94 -12.02
CA LYS A 84 -5.02 -10.02 -12.91
C LYS A 84 -3.60 -10.49 -12.56
N ASP A 85 -2.76 -9.57 -12.09
CA ASP A 85 -1.38 -9.84 -11.76
C ASP A 85 -1.21 -10.32 -10.30
N LEU A 86 -2.18 -10.03 -9.43
CA LEU A 86 -2.12 -10.31 -8.00
C LEU A 86 -1.77 -11.77 -7.65
N PRO A 87 -2.29 -12.81 -8.34
CA PRO A 87 -1.90 -14.18 -8.04
C PRO A 87 -0.39 -14.40 -8.13
N LYS A 88 0.26 -13.85 -9.16
CA LYS A 88 1.71 -13.94 -9.35
C LYS A 88 2.49 -13.07 -8.37
N LEU A 89 2.03 -11.85 -8.14
CA LEU A 89 2.65 -10.96 -7.16
C LEU A 89 2.65 -11.58 -5.76
N SER A 90 1.56 -12.25 -5.37
CA SER A 90 1.39 -12.90 -4.06
C SER A 90 2.30 -14.12 -3.84
N GLU A 91 2.91 -14.66 -4.88
CA GLU A 91 3.95 -15.68 -4.75
C GLU A 91 5.22 -15.09 -4.12
N HIS A 92 5.49 -13.81 -4.35
CA HIS A 92 6.72 -13.13 -3.95
C HIS A 92 6.51 -12.12 -2.81
N ILE A 93 5.35 -11.46 -2.77
CA ILE A 93 5.03 -10.39 -1.82
C ILE A 93 3.84 -10.80 -0.96
N LYS A 94 3.98 -10.72 0.36
CA LYS A 94 2.89 -11.01 1.31
C LYS A 94 2.31 -9.71 1.86
N GLY A 95 1.00 -9.71 2.10
CA GLY A 95 0.33 -8.56 2.71
C GLY A 95 -0.07 -7.47 1.73
N LEU A 96 -0.07 -7.75 0.43
CA LEU A 96 -0.65 -6.85 -0.58
C LEU A 96 -2.15 -6.66 -0.32
N MET A 97 -2.64 -5.44 -0.52
CA MET A 97 -4.07 -5.13 -0.40
C MET A 97 -4.88 -5.86 -1.49
N SER A 98 -6.06 -6.33 -1.12
CA SER A 98 -6.98 -6.92 -2.07
C SER A 98 -7.58 -5.86 -3.02
N PRO A 99 -7.96 -6.25 -4.24
CA PRO A 99 -8.64 -5.34 -5.17
C PRO A 99 -9.95 -4.75 -4.60
N ALA A 100 -10.65 -5.51 -3.76
CA ALA A 100 -11.88 -5.04 -3.11
C ALA A 100 -11.60 -3.90 -2.12
N GLU A 101 -10.56 -4.02 -1.29
CA GLU A 101 -10.12 -2.97 -0.37
C GLU A 101 -9.69 -1.72 -1.14
N LEU A 102 -8.90 -1.88 -2.20
CA LEU A 102 -8.45 -0.77 -3.05
C LEU A 102 -9.63 -0.03 -3.70
N ARG A 103 -10.63 -0.76 -4.22
CA ARG A 103 -11.84 -0.15 -4.78
C ARG A 103 -12.64 0.61 -3.73
N ALA A 104 -12.71 0.10 -2.50
CA ALA A 104 -13.47 0.73 -1.42
C ALA A 104 -12.89 2.10 -1.02
N ILE A 105 -11.57 2.25 -1.03
CA ILE A 105 -10.87 3.49 -0.68
C ILE A 105 -10.67 4.45 -1.86
N THR A 106 -11.03 4.04 -3.08
CA THR A 106 -10.88 4.86 -4.30
C THR A 106 -12.07 5.83 -4.45
N LYS A 107 -11.78 7.12 -4.52
CA LYS A 107 -12.80 8.19 -4.58
C LYS A 107 -12.56 9.13 -5.76
N GLN A 108 -13.67 9.72 -6.24
CA GLN A 108 -13.62 10.85 -7.14
C GLN A 108 -13.51 12.12 -6.31
N GLY A 109 -12.45 12.87 -6.51
CA GLY A 109 -12.34 14.24 -6.03
C GLY A 109 -13.04 15.24 -6.97
N ARG A 110 -12.74 16.50 -6.82
CA ARG A 110 -13.30 17.56 -7.67
C ARG A 110 -12.80 17.38 -9.11
N LYS A 111 -13.72 17.48 -10.07
CA LYS A 111 -13.38 17.58 -11.49
C LYS A 111 -13.05 19.02 -11.83
N GLY A 112 -11.83 19.25 -12.32
CA GLY A 112 -11.31 20.57 -12.68
C GLY A 112 -10.58 21.28 -11.53
N ALA A 113 -9.78 22.28 -11.89
CA ALA A 113 -8.97 23.05 -10.96
C ALA A 113 -9.83 23.73 -9.87
N ALA A 114 -9.33 23.72 -8.65
CA ALA A 114 -9.91 24.56 -7.60
C ALA A 114 -9.73 26.04 -7.99
N PRO A 115 -10.73 26.89 -7.77
CA PRO A 115 -10.53 28.31 -7.99
C PRO A 115 -9.36 28.79 -7.13
N TYR A 116 -8.39 29.42 -7.76
CA TYR A 116 -7.28 30.05 -7.05
C TYR A 116 -7.86 31.13 -6.12
N ARG A 117 -7.81 30.87 -4.84
CA ARG A 117 -8.03 31.94 -3.85
C ARG A 117 -6.63 32.42 -3.50
N GLY A 118 -6.24 33.56 -4.05
CA GLY A 118 -5.00 34.22 -3.64
C GLY A 118 -4.97 34.33 -2.11
N PHE A 119 -3.83 34.11 -1.53
CA PHE A 119 -3.62 34.43 -0.12
C PHE A 119 -3.78 35.93 0.03
N LEU A 120 -4.81 36.34 0.77
CA LEU A 120 -4.98 37.72 1.23
C LEU A 120 -4.04 37.96 2.38
#